data_6cdc646e79d3cee652f9039cd6327a26
#
_entry.id   6cdc646e79d3cee652f9039cd6327a26
#
_cell.length_a   1.000
_cell.length_b   1.000
_cell.length_c   1.000
_cell.angle_alpha   90.00
_cell.angle_beta   90.00
_cell.angle_gamma   90.00
#
_symmetry.space_group_name_H-M   'P 1'
#
loop_
_entity.id
_entity.type
_entity.pdbx_description
1 polymer ?
#
loop_
_entity_poly.entity_id
_entity_poly.type
_entity_poly.pdbx_seq_one_letter_code
_entity_poly.pdbx_strand_id
1 'polypeptide(L)'
;MSVAPPEPASPASVENVRRSPGRPLEPTLRAEMESSFRRDFGGVRIHADGAANESAAALRAQAYTLGPHIAFASGSYDPTSERGRRLIAHELAHVVQQRRRQGSHGVAEAEREAAVVGDAAAAGRRVAPVVATPVRIARQAVAAAAERELEVEAVEVDGQTYVLYQKEVRTRGSSSWLANNPGNLDYTPDVVDWGAYEGKKLKWGQHRFAIFPDLETGLRAVQRFLRKHQGQRDIVLMMNMFAPAGDVDNDPQRYAKQVATALGVPVSTLVKDMSDEQLSLFADAIKSVEGWKEGTTYRRGDPGLPAEARR
;
A
#
# COMPACT_ATOMS: atom_id res chain seq x y z
N MET A 1 25.69 -16.18 -21.27
CA MET A 1 25.10 -17.02 -20.22
C MET A 1 23.88 -16.27 -19.69
N SER A 2 22.69 -16.74 -20.03
CA SER A 2 21.43 -16.11 -19.59
C SER A 2 21.14 -16.59 -18.17
N VAL A 3 21.15 -15.68 -17.20
CA VAL A 3 20.71 -15.98 -15.85
C VAL A 3 19.19 -15.98 -15.86
N ALA A 4 18.60 -17.13 -15.57
CA ALA A 4 17.15 -17.26 -15.42
C ALA A 4 16.64 -16.34 -14.30
N PRO A 5 15.46 -15.73 -14.43
CA PRO A 5 14.87 -14.95 -13.35
C PRO A 5 14.63 -15.85 -12.12
N PRO A 6 14.85 -15.33 -10.88
CA PRO A 6 14.63 -16.11 -9.68
C PRO A 6 13.18 -16.59 -9.60
N GLU A 7 12.99 -17.87 -9.35
CA GLU A 7 11.68 -18.46 -9.11
C GLU A 7 10.98 -17.79 -7.91
N PRO A 8 9.64 -17.69 -7.91
CA PRO A 8 8.91 -17.17 -6.77
C PRO A 8 9.23 -18.00 -5.51
N ALA A 9 9.37 -17.30 -4.37
CA ALA A 9 9.68 -17.93 -3.10
C ALA A 9 8.80 -19.15 -2.84
N SER A 10 9.38 -20.33 -2.84
CA SER A 10 8.63 -21.52 -2.47
C SER A 10 8.32 -21.46 -0.96
N PRO A 11 7.16 -21.98 -0.51
CA PRO A 11 6.90 -22.15 0.92
C PRO A 11 8.04 -22.84 1.68
N ALA A 12 8.84 -23.67 0.99
CA ALA A 12 9.98 -24.38 1.53
C ALA A 12 11.12 -23.45 1.96
N SER A 13 11.42 -22.35 1.26
CA SER A 13 12.53 -21.45 1.62
C SER A 13 12.25 -20.68 2.92
N VAL A 14 11.00 -20.24 3.11
CA VAL A 14 10.53 -19.57 4.34
C VAL A 14 10.51 -20.55 5.52
N GLU A 15 10.06 -21.78 5.28
CA GLU A 15 9.99 -22.82 6.29
C GLU A 15 11.40 -23.28 6.75
N ASN A 16 12.40 -23.28 5.86
CA ASN A 16 13.79 -23.55 6.22
C ASN A 16 14.35 -22.50 7.19
N VAL A 17 14.05 -21.21 6.96
CA VAL A 17 14.43 -20.14 7.90
C VAL A 17 13.78 -20.37 9.27
N ARG A 18 12.49 -20.71 9.31
CA ARG A 18 11.75 -20.97 10.55
C ARG A 18 12.32 -22.14 11.35
N ARG A 19 12.86 -23.17 10.68
CA ARG A 19 13.44 -24.37 11.30
C ARG A 19 14.89 -24.17 11.75
N SER A 20 15.58 -23.17 11.19
CA SER A 20 16.95 -22.89 11.62
C SER A 20 16.92 -22.21 13.01
N PRO A 21 17.96 -22.42 13.85
CA PRO A 21 17.97 -21.90 15.21
C PRO A 21 18.01 -20.36 15.27
N GLY A 22 18.53 -19.70 14.22
CA GLY A 22 18.79 -18.27 14.22
C GLY A 22 19.69 -17.83 15.36
N ARG A 23 19.97 -16.55 15.47
CA ARG A 23 20.69 -15.96 16.62
C ARG A 23 19.79 -15.00 17.38
N PRO A 24 19.96 -14.81 18.70
CA PRO A 24 19.23 -13.79 19.44
C PRO A 24 19.61 -12.39 18.95
N LEU A 25 18.77 -11.40 19.25
CA LEU A 25 19.15 -9.99 19.15
C LEU A 25 20.41 -9.72 19.97
N GLU A 26 21.26 -8.84 19.46
CA GLU A 26 22.43 -8.34 20.18
C GLU A 26 21.96 -7.72 21.53
N PRO A 27 22.63 -8.02 22.67
CA PRO A 27 22.11 -7.68 24.00
C PRO A 27 21.80 -6.20 24.23
N THR A 28 22.66 -5.28 23.75
CA THR A 28 22.48 -3.84 23.91
C THR A 28 21.27 -3.36 23.09
N LEU A 29 21.21 -3.73 21.81
CA LEU A 29 20.09 -3.41 20.96
C LEU A 29 18.78 -4.00 21.49
N ARG A 30 18.83 -5.24 21.97
CA ARG A 30 17.68 -5.89 22.59
C ARG A 30 17.14 -5.08 23.77
N ALA A 31 18.01 -4.68 24.70
CA ALA A 31 17.59 -3.89 25.86
C ALA A 31 16.97 -2.55 25.46
N GLU A 32 17.53 -1.87 24.47
CA GLU A 32 16.99 -0.62 23.95
C GLU A 32 15.60 -0.81 23.31
N MET A 33 15.44 -1.84 22.48
CA MET A 33 14.16 -2.14 21.84
C MET A 33 13.11 -2.57 22.87
N GLU A 34 13.47 -3.41 23.82
CA GLU A 34 12.58 -3.82 24.92
C GLU A 34 12.11 -2.62 25.75
N SER A 35 13.00 -1.67 26.02
CA SER A 35 12.66 -0.41 26.69
C SER A 35 11.67 0.43 25.89
N SER A 36 11.91 0.59 24.58
CA SER A 36 11.08 1.40 23.69
C SER A 36 9.68 0.79 23.48
N PHE A 37 9.63 -0.50 23.20
CA PHE A 37 8.39 -1.24 22.94
C PHE A 37 7.65 -1.68 24.21
N ARG A 38 8.30 -1.68 25.36
CA ARG A 38 7.82 -2.31 26.62
C ARG A 38 7.39 -3.77 26.39
N ARG A 39 8.21 -4.52 25.67
CA ARG A 39 7.98 -5.91 25.30
C ARG A 39 9.27 -6.70 25.39
N ASP A 40 9.14 -7.96 25.79
CA ASP A 40 10.24 -8.92 25.78
C ASP A 40 10.48 -9.43 24.36
N PHE A 41 11.73 -9.33 23.89
CA PHE A 41 12.23 -9.84 22.62
C PHE A 41 13.23 -10.99 22.79
N GLY A 42 13.38 -11.57 23.97
CA GLY A 42 14.28 -12.71 24.22
C GLY A 42 13.99 -13.94 23.37
N GLY A 43 12.73 -14.11 22.94
CA GLY A 43 12.33 -15.17 22.04
C GLY A 43 12.54 -14.87 20.56
N VAL A 44 12.96 -13.65 20.17
CA VAL A 44 13.21 -13.30 18.76
C VAL A 44 14.47 -14.00 18.25
N ARG A 45 14.41 -14.43 17.00
CA ARG A 45 15.49 -15.09 16.28
C ARG A 45 15.82 -14.35 15.00
N ILE A 46 17.04 -13.90 14.88
CA ILE A 46 17.58 -13.20 13.71
C ILE A 46 18.24 -14.20 12.78
N HIS A 47 17.88 -14.15 11.52
CA HIS A 47 18.47 -14.95 10.44
C HIS A 47 19.07 -13.99 9.41
N ALA A 48 20.38 -14.05 9.23
CA ALA A 48 21.15 -13.23 8.30
C ALA A 48 22.22 -14.07 7.58
N ASP A 49 21.94 -15.36 7.41
CA ASP A 49 22.76 -16.34 6.68
C ASP A 49 22.32 -16.45 5.20
N GLY A 50 22.98 -17.36 4.47
CA GLY A 50 22.67 -17.61 3.05
C GLY A 50 21.21 -17.99 2.81
N ALA A 51 20.63 -18.85 3.67
CA ALA A 51 19.25 -19.29 3.55
C ALA A 51 18.26 -18.12 3.79
N ALA A 52 18.56 -17.27 4.77
CA ALA A 52 17.79 -16.05 5.02
C ALA A 52 17.86 -15.09 3.83
N ASN A 53 19.07 -14.89 3.27
CA ASN A 53 19.26 -14.05 2.08
C ASN A 53 18.48 -14.57 0.87
N GLU A 54 18.57 -15.85 0.55
CA GLU A 54 17.84 -16.48 -0.54
C GLU A 54 16.32 -16.33 -0.33
N SER A 55 15.85 -16.58 0.87
CA SER A 55 14.43 -16.46 1.23
C SER A 55 13.95 -15.00 1.12
N ALA A 56 14.71 -14.04 1.65
CA ALA A 56 14.39 -12.62 1.55
C ALA A 56 14.42 -12.12 0.09
N ALA A 57 15.42 -12.53 -0.69
CA ALA A 57 15.55 -12.20 -2.11
C ALA A 57 14.35 -12.74 -2.93
N ALA A 58 13.95 -13.99 -2.68
CA ALA A 58 12.81 -14.60 -3.34
C ALA A 58 11.48 -13.88 -2.98
N LEU A 59 11.38 -13.30 -1.78
CA LEU A 59 10.28 -12.43 -1.34
C LEU A 59 10.45 -10.98 -1.80
N ARG A 60 11.56 -10.62 -2.46
CA ARG A 60 11.91 -9.23 -2.81
C ARG A 60 11.83 -8.31 -1.60
N ALA A 61 12.43 -8.73 -0.48
CA ALA A 61 12.39 -8.00 0.78
C ALA A 61 13.80 -7.77 1.34
N GLN A 62 14.06 -6.62 1.98
CA GLN A 62 15.28 -6.37 2.75
C GLN A 62 15.28 -7.19 4.04
N ALA A 63 14.09 -7.34 4.62
CA ALA A 63 13.81 -8.22 5.73
C ALA A 63 12.37 -8.69 5.69
N TYR A 64 12.04 -9.69 6.47
CA TYR A 64 10.65 -10.09 6.72
C TYR A 64 10.52 -10.77 8.07
N THR A 65 9.33 -10.70 8.65
CA THR A 65 8.99 -11.29 9.95
C THR A 65 7.99 -12.43 9.81
N LEU A 66 8.30 -13.56 10.43
CA LEU A 66 7.40 -14.72 10.57
C LEU A 66 7.37 -15.19 12.03
N GLY A 67 6.32 -14.80 12.77
CA GLY A 67 6.25 -15.06 14.21
C GLY A 67 7.43 -14.42 14.96
N PRO A 68 8.23 -15.20 15.72
CA PRO A 68 9.42 -14.69 16.39
C PRO A 68 10.68 -14.63 15.50
N HIS A 69 10.60 -15.09 14.25
CA HIS A 69 11.74 -15.16 13.33
C HIS A 69 11.77 -13.92 12.43
N ILE A 70 12.94 -13.27 12.32
CA ILE A 70 13.19 -12.16 11.41
C ILE A 70 14.33 -12.55 10.48
N ALA A 71 14.09 -12.59 9.17
CA ALA A 71 15.08 -12.89 8.17
C ALA A 71 15.49 -11.64 7.41
N PHE A 72 16.79 -11.48 7.17
CA PHE A 72 17.37 -10.33 6.50
C PHE A 72 18.07 -10.75 5.20
N ALA A 73 17.90 -9.93 4.16
CA ALA A 73 18.73 -10.02 2.97
C ALA A 73 20.20 -9.72 3.30
N SER A 74 21.12 -10.16 2.43
CA SER A 74 22.55 -9.92 2.60
C SER A 74 22.85 -8.44 2.81
N GLY A 75 23.63 -8.12 3.87
CA GLY A 75 24.00 -6.74 4.22
C GLY A 75 22.90 -5.89 4.84
N SER A 76 21.67 -6.40 4.99
CA SER A 76 20.55 -5.63 5.57
C SER A 76 20.49 -5.65 7.10
N TYR A 77 21.10 -6.64 7.75
CA TYR A 77 21.22 -6.67 9.21
C TYR A 77 22.43 -5.86 9.66
N ASP A 78 22.21 -4.64 10.08
CA ASP A 78 23.23 -3.75 10.64
C ASP A 78 22.72 -3.08 11.92
N PRO A 79 23.01 -3.65 13.12
CA PRO A 79 22.58 -3.09 14.40
C PRO A 79 23.31 -1.80 14.79
N THR A 80 24.36 -1.41 14.06
CA THR A 80 25.21 -0.25 14.38
C THR A 80 24.81 1.01 13.64
N SER A 81 24.27 0.90 12.41
CA SER A 81 23.80 2.05 11.65
C SER A 81 22.37 2.45 12.04
N GLU A 82 22.08 3.72 11.87
CA GLU A 82 20.73 4.25 12.09
C GLU A 82 19.70 3.57 11.18
N ARG A 83 20.05 3.38 9.89
CA ARG A 83 19.20 2.70 8.91
C ARG A 83 18.93 1.24 9.30
N GLY A 84 19.96 0.50 9.69
CA GLY A 84 19.79 -0.89 10.10
C GLY A 84 18.98 -1.02 11.39
N ARG A 85 19.17 -0.11 12.35
CA ARG A 85 18.37 -0.05 13.58
C ARG A 85 16.89 0.24 13.29
N ARG A 86 16.58 1.13 12.34
CA ARG A 86 15.21 1.37 11.88
C ARG A 86 14.58 0.13 11.28
N LEU A 87 15.31 -0.58 10.41
CA LEU A 87 14.83 -1.81 9.79
C LEU A 87 14.56 -2.88 10.86
N ILE A 88 15.47 -3.08 11.80
CA ILE A 88 15.30 -4.04 12.89
C ILE A 88 14.07 -3.67 13.76
N ALA A 89 13.92 -2.40 14.11
CA ALA A 89 12.79 -1.93 14.91
C ALA A 89 11.45 -2.08 14.17
N HIS A 90 11.43 -1.85 12.85
CA HIS A 90 10.29 -2.12 11.99
C HIS A 90 9.88 -3.60 12.04
N GLU A 91 10.83 -4.52 11.87
CA GLU A 91 10.54 -5.95 11.94
C GLU A 91 10.09 -6.39 13.35
N LEU A 92 10.63 -5.77 14.41
CA LEU A 92 10.18 -6.02 15.77
C LEU A 92 8.74 -5.54 16.01
N ALA A 93 8.30 -4.46 15.35
CA ALA A 93 6.90 -4.05 15.37
C ALA A 93 6.00 -5.15 14.78
N HIS A 94 6.42 -5.78 13.67
CA HIS A 94 5.71 -6.92 13.10
C HIS A 94 5.70 -8.15 14.02
N VAL A 95 6.77 -8.41 14.77
CA VAL A 95 6.74 -9.46 15.82
C VAL A 95 5.66 -9.16 16.85
N VAL A 96 5.53 -7.91 17.30
CA VAL A 96 4.51 -7.51 18.28
C VAL A 96 3.10 -7.63 17.67
N GLN A 97 2.91 -7.17 16.44
CA GLN A 97 1.64 -7.27 15.71
C GLN A 97 1.17 -8.73 15.58
N GLN A 98 2.08 -9.63 15.20
CA GLN A 98 1.77 -11.06 15.00
C GLN A 98 1.50 -11.83 16.31
N ARG A 99 2.06 -11.41 17.45
CA ARG A 99 1.78 -12.00 18.77
C ARG A 99 0.38 -11.66 19.29
N ARG A 100 -0.22 -10.56 18.86
CA ARG A 100 -1.56 -10.13 19.27
C ARG A 100 -2.60 -10.75 18.33
N ARG A 101 -3.25 -11.83 18.76
CA ARG A 101 -4.21 -12.62 17.97
C ARG A 101 -5.57 -11.95 17.67
N GLN A 102 -5.80 -10.67 18.01
CA GLN A 102 -7.10 -10.01 17.83
C GLN A 102 -6.92 -8.67 17.11
N GLY A 103 -7.51 -8.56 15.92
CA GLY A 103 -7.65 -7.33 15.14
C GLY A 103 -7.47 -7.59 13.65
N SER A 104 -8.49 -7.29 12.85
CA SER A 104 -8.44 -7.35 11.39
C SER A 104 -7.95 -6.02 10.82
N HIS A 105 -6.67 -5.71 10.98
CA HIS A 105 -6.07 -4.56 10.29
C HIS A 105 -5.44 -5.05 8.98
N GLY A 106 -5.59 -4.25 7.92
CA GLY A 106 -5.02 -4.56 6.61
C GLY A 106 -3.48 -4.52 6.65
N VAL A 107 -2.83 -5.26 5.75
CA VAL A 107 -1.35 -5.33 5.64
C VAL A 107 -0.74 -3.93 5.51
N ALA A 108 -1.34 -3.03 4.72
CA ALA A 108 -0.84 -1.66 4.53
C ALA A 108 -0.90 -0.79 5.79
N GLU A 109 -1.85 -1.05 6.70
CA GLU A 109 -1.94 -0.35 7.99
C GLU A 109 -0.89 -0.87 8.97
N ALA A 110 -0.66 -2.19 8.96
CA ALA A 110 0.40 -2.80 9.74
C ALA A 110 1.79 -2.30 9.31
N GLU A 111 2.05 -2.16 8.02
CA GLU A 111 3.30 -1.63 7.49
C GLU A 111 3.51 -0.15 7.88
N ARG A 112 2.46 0.68 7.79
CA ARG A 112 2.56 2.09 8.22
C ARG A 112 2.81 2.24 9.71
N GLU A 113 2.11 1.47 10.53
CA GLU A 113 2.33 1.43 11.98
C GLU A 113 3.76 0.97 12.29
N ALA A 114 4.24 -0.10 11.64
CA ALA A 114 5.57 -0.62 11.84
C ALA A 114 6.66 0.40 11.46
N ALA A 115 6.46 1.19 10.39
CA ALA A 115 7.38 2.25 10.00
C ALA A 115 7.47 3.36 11.05
N VAL A 116 6.33 3.90 11.51
CA VAL A 116 6.27 4.94 12.54
C VAL A 116 6.85 4.45 13.87
N VAL A 117 6.51 3.24 14.26
CA VAL A 117 7.00 2.60 15.49
C VAL A 117 8.49 2.32 15.38
N GLY A 118 8.96 1.85 14.22
CA GLY A 118 10.37 1.59 13.92
C GLY A 118 11.22 2.85 14.05
N ASP A 119 10.78 3.97 13.48
CA ASP A 119 11.48 5.26 13.60
C ASP A 119 11.54 5.77 15.03
N ALA A 120 10.44 5.65 15.77
CA ALA A 120 10.41 6.07 17.18
C ALA A 120 11.34 5.21 18.05
N ALA A 121 11.32 3.88 17.89
CA ALA A 121 12.13 2.96 18.65
C ALA A 121 13.62 3.06 18.31
N ALA A 122 13.98 3.22 17.02
CA ALA A 122 15.36 3.42 16.60
C ALA A 122 15.99 4.71 17.17
N ALA A 123 15.14 5.73 17.40
CA ALA A 123 15.54 6.98 18.07
C ALA A 123 15.48 6.89 19.61
N GLY A 124 15.30 5.70 20.19
CA GLY A 124 15.21 5.48 21.65
C GLY A 124 13.95 6.05 22.29
N ARG A 125 12.94 6.43 21.51
CA ARG A 125 11.67 6.96 22.04
C ARG A 125 10.71 5.83 22.38
N ARG A 126 9.83 6.10 23.36
CA ARG A 126 8.74 5.17 23.69
C ARG A 126 7.74 5.10 22.55
N VAL A 127 7.34 3.89 22.19
CA VAL A 127 6.34 3.66 21.14
C VAL A 127 4.94 3.46 21.74
N ALA A 128 3.93 3.88 20.97
CA ALA A 128 2.53 3.61 21.30
C ALA A 128 2.24 2.09 21.23
N PRO A 129 1.13 1.62 21.85
CA PRO A 129 0.74 0.22 21.70
C PRO A 129 0.54 -0.17 20.25
N VAL A 130 1.28 -1.18 19.79
CA VAL A 130 1.22 -1.72 18.43
C VAL A 130 -0.05 -2.55 18.24
N VAL A 131 -0.77 -2.36 17.16
CA VAL A 131 -2.03 -3.04 16.86
C VAL A 131 -1.79 -4.46 16.34
N ALA A 132 -2.71 -5.39 16.62
CA ALA A 132 -2.56 -6.78 16.23
C ALA A 132 -2.84 -7.03 14.73
N THR A 133 -2.01 -7.87 14.09
CA THR A 133 -2.23 -8.38 12.73
C THR A 133 -2.21 -9.91 12.69
N PRO A 134 -2.89 -10.54 11.71
CA PRO A 134 -2.77 -11.98 11.49
C PRO A 134 -1.31 -12.37 11.22
N VAL A 135 -0.92 -13.60 11.60
CA VAL A 135 0.40 -14.15 11.24
C VAL A 135 0.46 -14.29 9.71
N ARG A 136 1.09 -13.31 9.08
CA ARG A 136 1.45 -13.31 7.66
C ARG A 136 2.91 -12.92 7.56
N ILE A 137 3.54 -13.27 6.46
CA ILE A 137 4.89 -12.77 6.17
C ILE A 137 4.77 -11.27 5.92
N ALA A 138 5.21 -10.47 6.88
CA ALA A 138 5.37 -9.04 6.70
C ALA A 138 6.65 -8.84 5.87
N ARG A 139 6.50 -8.16 4.74
CA ARG A 139 7.61 -7.85 3.84
C ARG A 139 7.87 -6.37 3.88
N GLN A 140 9.09 -5.99 4.14
CA GLN A 140 9.55 -4.71 3.68
C GLN A 140 10.08 -4.90 2.25
N ALA A 141 9.41 -4.29 1.29
CA ALA A 141 9.89 -4.33 -0.10
C ALA A 141 11.35 -3.86 -0.12
N VAL A 142 12.19 -4.58 -0.85
CA VAL A 142 13.58 -4.15 -1.08
C VAL A 142 13.51 -2.77 -1.71
N ALA A 143 13.72 -1.73 -0.92
CA ALA A 143 14.18 -0.50 -1.47
C ALA A 143 15.56 -0.83 -2.05
N ALA A 144 15.61 -0.97 -3.36
CA ALA A 144 16.85 -1.29 -4.05
C ALA A 144 17.95 -0.37 -3.55
N ALA A 145 19.05 -0.94 -3.12
CA ALA A 145 20.24 -0.17 -2.83
C ALA A 145 20.54 0.68 -4.07
N ALA A 146 20.49 2.01 -3.90
CA ALA A 146 20.96 3.02 -4.85
C ALA A 146 20.30 3.07 -6.26
N GLU A 147 19.05 2.66 -6.44
CA GLU A 147 18.21 3.36 -7.40
C GLU A 147 17.67 4.60 -6.67
N ARG A 148 17.90 5.79 -7.21
CA ARG A 148 17.15 6.99 -6.84
C ARG A 148 15.70 6.56 -6.86
N GLU A 149 14.99 6.64 -5.73
CA GLU A 149 13.56 6.40 -5.69
C GLU A 149 12.96 7.31 -6.78
N LEU A 150 12.59 6.71 -7.91
CA LEU A 150 12.05 7.47 -9.01
C LEU A 150 10.73 8.05 -8.51
N GLU A 151 10.70 9.37 -8.35
CA GLU A 151 9.52 10.04 -7.82
C GLU A 151 8.32 9.78 -8.73
N VAL A 152 7.17 9.50 -8.11
CA VAL A 152 5.90 9.50 -8.82
C VAL A 152 5.57 10.90 -9.22
N GLU A 153 5.29 11.12 -10.51
CA GLU A 153 5.06 12.44 -11.08
C GLU A 153 4.01 12.35 -12.20
N ALA A 154 3.23 13.40 -12.34
CA ALA A 154 2.38 13.61 -13.51
C ALA A 154 2.97 14.73 -14.35
N VAL A 155 3.28 14.45 -15.62
CA VAL A 155 3.82 15.42 -16.57
C VAL A 155 2.91 15.52 -17.80
N GLU A 156 2.89 16.69 -18.40
CA GLU A 156 2.18 16.94 -19.65
C GLU A 156 3.22 17.26 -20.75
N VAL A 157 3.16 16.54 -21.84
CA VAL A 157 4.05 16.71 -23.00
C VAL A 157 3.15 16.75 -24.24
N ASP A 158 3.24 17.83 -25.00
CA ASP A 158 2.45 18.04 -26.24
C ASP A 158 0.93 17.81 -26.04
N GLY A 159 0.39 18.28 -24.92
CA GLY A 159 -1.02 18.11 -24.57
C GLY A 159 -1.42 16.69 -24.14
N GLN A 160 -0.45 15.77 -24.02
CA GLN A 160 -0.67 14.41 -23.53
C GLN A 160 -0.16 14.26 -22.10
N THR A 161 -1.02 13.75 -21.22
CA THR A 161 -0.68 13.46 -19.83
C THR A 161 0.02 12.12 -19.71
N TYR A 162 1.09 12.10 -18.93
CA TYR A 162 1.84 10.92 -18.50
C TYR A 162 1.90 10.88 -16.98
N VAL A 163 1.58 9.75 -16.37
CA VAL A 163 1.80 9.51 -14.95
C VAL A 163 2.93 8.51 -14.80
N LEU A 164 4.02 8.97 -14.21
CA LEU A 164 5.25 8.23 -14.02
C LEU A 164 5.18 7.55 -12.65
N TYR A 165 5.03 6.24 -12.62
CA TYR A 165 5.18 5.39 -11.44
C TYR A 165 6.62 4.86 -11.36
N GLN A 166 6.99 4.23 -10.26
CA GLN A 166 8.36 3.72 -10.07
C GLN A 166 8.83 2.77 -11.19
N LYS A 167 7.93 1.93 -11.72
CA LYS A 167 8.28 0.90 -12.71
C LYS A 167 7.61 1.09 -14.07
N GLU A 168 6.61 1.92 -14.14
CA GLU A 168 5.79 2.11 -15.33
C GLU A 168 5.42 3.56 -15.55
N VAL A 169 5.07 3.88 -16.79
CA VAL A 169 4.51 5.15 -17.21
C VAL A 169 3.17 4.89 -17.88
N ARG A 170 2.13 5.56 -17.42
CA ARG A 170 0.77 5.45 -17.98
C ARG A 170 0.39 6.69 -18.74
N THR A 171 -0.30 6.52 -19.86
CA THR A 171 -0.81 7.60 -20.70
C THR A 171 -2.04 7.18 -21.50
N ARG A 172 -2.78 8.14 -22.09
CA ARG A 172 -3.94 7.91 -22.98
C ARG A 172 -5.13 7.19 -22.32
N GLY A 173 -5.15 7.03 -21.03
CA GLY A 173 -6.28 6.52 -20.26
C GLY A 173 -7.13 7.63 -19.64
N SER A 174 -8.20 7.24 -18.94
CA SER A 174 -8.96 8.18 -18.09
C SER A 174 -8.13 8.69 -16.92
N SER A 175 -8.52 9.84 -16.36
CA SER A 175 -7.88 10.39 -15.15
C SER A 175 -7.88 9.37 -13.99
N SER A 176 -9.01 8.68 -13.82
CA SER A 176 -9.18 7.66 -12.78
C SER A 176 -8.18 6.51 -12.93
N TRP A 177 -7.96 6.03 -14.17
CA TRP A 177 -7.00 4.97 -14.47
C TRP A 177 -5.55 5.45 -14.36
N LEU A 178 -5.25 6.63 -14.91
CA LEU A 178 -3.91 7.21 -14.86
C LEU A 178 -3.41 7.39 -13.42
N ALA A 179 -4.29 7.78 -12.50
CA ALA A 179 -3.95 8.06 -11.10
C ALA A 179 -4.20 6.89 -10.14
N ASN A 180 -4.62 5.71 -10.61
CA ASN A 180 -5.14 4.64 -9.75
C ASN A 180 -6.22 5.13 -8.77
N ASN A 181 -7.03 6.09 -9.20
CA ASN A 181 -8.02 6.82 -8.39
C ASN A 181 -9.44 6.58 -8.93
N PRO A 182 -10.04 5.44 -8.65
CA PRO A 182 -11.30 5.00 -9.25
C PRO A 182 -12.50 5.90 -8.95
N GLY A 183 -12.43 6.75 -7.94
CA GLY A 183 -13.47 7.72 -7.60
C GLY A 183 -13.09 9.16 -7.92
N ASN A 184 -12.02 9.39 -8.69
CA ASN A 184 -11.51 10.73 -8.99
C ASN A 184 -11.43 11.65 -7.74
N LEU A 185 -10.99 11.08 -6.61
CA LEU A 185 -10.89 11.81 -5.35
C LEU A 185 -9.87 12.94 -5.46
N ASP A 186 -10.29 14.15 -5.11
CA ASP A 186 -9.39 15.29 -5.05
C ASP A 186 -8.31 15.10 -3.97
N TYR A 187 -7.14 15.69 -4.20
CA TYR A 187 -6.03 15.63 -3.28
C TYR A 187 -6.32 16.43 -2.01
N THR A 188 -6.42 15.75 -0.89
CA THR A 188 -6.64 16.30 0.46
C THR A 188 -5.76 15.57 1.47
N PRO A 189 -5.52 16.10 2.68
CA PRO A 189 -4.83 15.37 3.74
C PRO A 189 -5.45 13.99 4.01
N ASP A 190 -6.77 13.89 4.03
CA ASP A 190 -7.47 12.63 4.24
C ASP A 190 -7.07 11.55 3.24
N VAL A 191 -6.98 11.88 1.94
CA VAL A 191 -6.62 10.87 0.93
C VAL A 191 -5.15 10.47 1.00
N VAL A 192 -4.27 11.33 1.54
CA VAL A 192 -2.88 10.96 1.85
C VAL A 192 -2.86 9.94 2.99
N ASP A 193 -3.63 10.16 4.05
CA ASP A 193 -3.82 9.19 5.14
C ASP A 193 -4.44 7.87 4.66
N TRP A 194 -5.15 7.90 3.53
CA TRP A 194 -5.75 6.71 2.90
C TRP A 194 -4.83 6.01 1.91
N GLY A 195 -3.61 6.52 1.73
CA GLY A 195 -2.55 5.88 0.96
C GLY A 195 -2.22 6.52 -0.38
N ALA A 196 -2.71 7.74 -0.66
CA ALA A 196 -2.23 8.50 -1.81
C ALA A 196 -0.79 8.98 -1.60
N TYR A 197 -0.06 9.16 -2.69
CA TYR A 197 1.29 9.74 -2.62
C TYR A 197 1.27 11.19 -2.12
N GLU A 198 2.01 11.46 -1.07
CA GLU A 198 2.11 12.81 -0.49
C GLU A 198 2.67 13.82 -1.50
N GLY A 199 2.01 14.96 -1.62
CA GLY A 199 2.40 16.04 -2.54
C GLY A 199 2.18 15.74 -4.03
N LYS A 200 1.82 14.51 -4.41
CA LYS A 200 1.67 14.10 -5.82
C LYS A 200 0.21 14.17 -6.26
N LYS A 201 -0.03 14.86 -7.37
CA LYS A 201 -1.39 15.14 -7.89
C LYS A 201 -1.39 15.05 -9.40
N LEU A 202 -2.48 14.50 -9.94
CA LEU A 202 -2.80 14.59 -11.35
C LEU A 202 -3.65 15.85 -11.59
N LYS A 203 -3.13 16.81 -12.36
CA LYS A 203 -3.90 17.97 -12.81
C LYS A 203 -4.79 17.54 -13.97
N TRP A 204 -6.11 17.75 -13.81
CA TRP A 204 -7.09 17.43 -14.84
C TRP A 204 -8.19 18.51 -14.87
N GLY A 205 -8.07 19.42 -15.82
CA GLY A 205 -8.90 20.64 -15.82
C GLY A 205 -8.69 21.44 -14.53
N GLN A 206 -9.75 21.70 -13.80
CA GLN A 206 -9.72 22.42 -12.53
C GLN A 206 -9.40 21.51 -11.34
N HIS A 207 -9.47 20.19 -11.52
CA HIS A 207 -9.24 19.21 -10.47
C HIS A 207 -7.77 18.96 -10.19
N ARG A 208 -7.50 18.46 -9.01
CA ARG A 208 -6.19 18.01 -8.52
C ARG A 208 -6.38 16.65 -7.90
N PHE A 209 -6.51 15.63 -8.73
CA PHE A 209 -6.76 14.27 -8.28
C PHE A 209 -5.56 13.69 -7.55
N ALA A 210 -5.83 12.96 -6.48
CA ALA A 210 -4.82 12.18 -5.77
C ALA A 210 -4.30 11.05 -6.65
N ILE A 211 -3.00 10.74 -6.54
CA ILE A 211 -2.39 9.60 -7.21
C ILE A 211 -2.15 8.50 -6.17
N PHE A 212 -2.65 7.30 -6.45
CA PHE A 212 -2.47 6.14 -5.58
C PHE A 212 -1.46 5.15 -6.17
N PRO A 213 -0.79 4.34 -5.33
CA PRO A 213 0.22 3.38 -5.79
C PRO A 213 -0.37 2.30 -6.69
N ASP A 214 -1.59 1.87 -6.41
CA ASP A 214 -2.29 0.80 -7.11
C ASP A 214 -3.82 0.98 -7.02
N LEU A 215 -4.54 0.25 -7.87
CA LEU A 215 -6.00 0.29 -7.91
C LEU A 215 -6.64 -0.15 -6.58
N GLU A 216 -6.07 -1.15 -5.91
CA GLU A 216 -6.62 -1.66 -4.65
C GLU A 216 -6.60 -0.59 -3.56
N THR A 217 -5.50 0.18 -3.47
CA THR A 217 -5.38 1.31 -2.54
C THR A 217 -6.37 2.41 -2.89
N GLY A 218 -6.55 2.72 -4.19
CA GLY A 218 -7.55 3.67 -4.66
C GLY A 218 -8.98 3.24 -4.33
N LEU A 219 -9.34 1.98 -4.51
CA LEU A 219 -10.66 1.45 -4.14
C LEU A 219 -10.90 1.54 -2.63
N ARG A 220 -9.91 1.21 -1.81
CA ARG A 220 -10.01 1.38 -0.34
C ARG A 220 -10.18 2.85 0.06
N ALA A 221 -9.55 3.76 -0.65
CA ALA A 221 -9.73 5.20 -0.40
C ALA A 221 -11.16 5.64 -0.72
N VAL A 222 -11.76 5.16 -1.81
CA VAL A 222 -13.19 5.39 -2.12
C VAL A 222 -14.10 4.86 -1.01
N GLN A 223 -13.87 3.65 -0.50
CA GLN A 223 -14.65 3.09 0.61
C GLN A 223 -14.55 3.98 1.86
N ARG A 224 -13.36 4.46 2.20
CA ARG A 224 -13.14 5.37 3.34
C ARG A 224 -13.82 6.72 3.13
N PHE A 225 -13.75 7.26 1.91
CA PHE A 225 -14.49 8.47 1.53
C PHE A 225 -15.98 8.31 1.73
N LEU A 226 -16.56 7.21 1.26
CA LEU A 226 -17.97 6.88 1.42
C LEU A 226 -18.35 6.84 2.91
N ARG A 227 -17.63 6.11 3.73
CA ARG A 227 -17.90 6.01 5.18
C ARG A 227 -17.76 7.35 5.89
N LYS A 228 -16.68 8.08 5.66
CA LYS A 228 -16.33 9.27 6.42
C LYS A 228 -17.18 10.47 6.04
N HIS A 229 -17.46 10.65 4.76
CA HIS A 229 -18.06 11.87 4.24
C HIS A 229 -19.46 11.72 3.66
N GLN A 230 -19.89 10.50 3.34
CA GLN A 230 -21.12 10.26 2.59
C GLN A 230 -22.13 9.38 3.34
N GLY A 231 -21.90 9.07 4.59
CA GLY A 231 -22.72 8.13 5.36
C GLY A 231 -24.23 8.43 5.39
N GLN A 232 -24.63 9.69 5.32
CA GLN A 232 -26.04 10.11 5.35
C GLN A 232 -26.70 10.22 3.96
N ARG A 233 -25.97 9.86 2.89
CA ARG A 233 -26.49 9.85 1.53
C ARG A 233 -26.93 8.45 1.12
N ASP A 234 -27.98 8.37 0.35
CA ASP A 234 -28.43 7.14 -0.30
C ASP A 234 -27.74 6.94 -1.67
N ILE A 235 -28.00 5.79 -2.29
CA ILE A 235 -27.41 5.44 -3.59
C ILE A 235 -27.79 6.44 -4.68
N VAL A 236 -29.01 7.00 -4.65
CA VAL A 236 -29.44 7.97 -5.65
C VAL A 236 -28.64 9.27 -5.55
N LEU A 237 -28.48 9.79 -4.33
CA LEU A 237 -27.67 11.00 -4.10
C LEU A 237 -26.19 10.78 -4.44
N MET A 238 -25.68 9.57 -4.19
CA MET A 238 -24.31 9.22 -4.57
C MET A 238 -24.14 9.19 -6.09
N MET A 239 -25.06 8.58 -6.83
CA MET A 239 -24.98 8.55 -8.28
C MET A 239 -25.14 9.94 -8.91
N ASN A 240 -25.96 10.81 -8.33
CA ASN A 240 -26.01 12.22 -8.76
C ASN A 240 -24.70 12.98 -8.55
N MET A 241 -23.90 12.57 -7.56
CA MET A 241 -22.59 13.17 -7.30
C MET A 241 -21.52 12.70 -8.29
N PHE A 242 -21.48 11.41 -8.58
CA PHE A 242 -20.46 10.80 -9.47
C PHE A 242 -20.82 10.85 -10.96
N ALA A 243 -22.10 10.95 -11.30
CA ALA A 243 -22.60 11.04 -12.67
C ALA A 243 -23.78 12.00 -12.73
N PRO A 244 -23.55 13.32 -12.60
CA PRO A 244 -24.62 14.32 -12.60
C PRO A 244 -25.42 14.34 -13.91
N ALA A 245 -26.72 14.54 -13.80
CA ALA A 245 -27.66 14.60 -14.92
C ALA A 245 -27.49 15.88 -15.76
N GLY A 246 -26.37 16.13 -16.30
CA GLY A 246 -26.05 17.31 -17.15
C GLY A 246 -24.95 16.97 -18.14
N ASP A 247 -24.24 15.91 -17.88
CA ASP A 247 -23.25 15.37 -18.79
C ASP A 247 -23.92 14.45 -19.82
N VAL A 248 -23.40 14.45 -21.02
CA VAL A 248 -23.94 13.67 -22.14
C VAL A 248 -23.99 12.19 -21.76
N ASP A 249 -25.18 11.59 -21.90
CA ASP A 249 -25.48 10.18 -21.62
C ASP A 249 -25.52 9.75 -20.13
N ASN A 250 -25.40 10.65 -19.16
CA ASN A 250 -25.54 10.32 -17.75
C ASN A 250 -27.00 10.22 -17.32
N ASP A 251 -27.35 9.07 -16.74
CA ASP A 251 -28.65 8.82 -16.09
C ASP A 251 -28.42 8.31 -14.66
N PRO A 252 -28.34 9.23 -13.67
CA PRO A 252 -28.11 8.88 -12.27
C PRO A 252 -29.12 7.91 -11.70
N GLN A 253 -30.39 8.00 -12.14
CA GLN A 253 -31.45 7.12 -11.66
C GLN A 253 -31.28 5.69 -12.17
N ARG A 254 -30.88 5.54 -13.44
CA ARG A 254 -30.55 4.24 -14.01
C ARG A 254 -29.33 3.63 -13.30
N TYR A 255 -28.27 4.41 -13.11
CA TYR A 255 -27.08 3.96 -12.39
C TYR A 255 -27.41 3.56 -10.95
N ALA A 256 -28.22 4.36 -10.22
CA ALA A 256 -28.64 4.03 -8.87
C ALA A 256 -29.37 2.69 -8.78
N LYS A 257 -30.28 2.40 -9.73
CA LYS A 257 -30.98 1.11 -9.81
C LYS A 257 -30.05 -0.05 -10.09
N GLN A 258 -29.09 0.10 -11.02
CA GLN A 258 -28.11 -0.92 -11.35
C GLN A 258 -27.22 -1.23 -10.16
N VAL A 259 -26.70 -0.20 -9.50
CA VAL A 259 -25.87 -0.33 -8.29
C VAL A 259 -26.64 -0.99 -7.16
N ALA A 260 -27.84 -0.52 -6.85
CA ALA A 260 -28.68 -1.10 -5.79
C ALA A 260 -28.99 -2.58 -6.04
N THR A 261 -29.25 -2.95 -7.30
CA THR A 261 -29.42 -4.36 -7.70
C THR A 261 -28.17 -5.17 -7.47
N ALA A 262 -27.00 -4.67 -7.85
CA ALA A 262 -25.71 -5.34 -7.65
C ALA A 262 -25.36 -5.53 -6.16
N LEU A 263 -25.73 -4.54 -5.33
CA LEU A 263 -25.54 -4.58 -3.88
C LEU A 263 -26.60 -5.42 -3.14
N GLY A 264 -27.70 -5.80 -3.80
CA GLY A 264 -28.81 -6.50 -3.17
C GLY A 264 -29.60 -5.66 -2.16
N VAL A 265 -29.68 -4.35 -2.35
CA VAL A 265 -30.30 -3.38 -1.42
C VAL A 265 -31.26 -2.42 -2.14
N PRO A 266 -32.21 -1.78 -1.42
CA PRO A 266 -33.01 -0.68 -1.95
C PRO A 266 -32.15 0.52 -2.36
N VAL A 267 -32.58 1.28 -3.37
CA VAL A 267 -31.88 2.52 -3.81
C VAL A 267 -31.81 3.60 -2.72
N SER A 268 -32.73 3.55 -1.75
CA SER A 268 -32.78 4.43 -0.57
C SER A 268 -31.86 4.00 0.57
N THR A 269 -31.08 2.93 0.40
CA THR A 269 -30.12 2.47 1.44
C THR A 269 -29.04 3.53 1.63
N LEU A 270 -28.86 3.94 2.89
CA LEU A 270 -27.83 4.91 3.25
C LEU A 270 -26.45 4.24 3.27
N VAL A 271 -25.44 4.98 2.86
CA VAL A 271 -24.05 4.49 2.84
C VAL A 271 -23.59 3.98 4.22
N LYS A 272 -24.00 4.63 5.32
CA LYS A 272 -23.68 4.21 6.69
C LYS A 272 -24.22 2.83 7.07
N ASP A 273 -25.30 2.40 6.42
CA ASP A 273 -26.00 1.13 6.71
C ASP A 273 -25.49 -0.03 5.85
N MET A 274 -24.52 0.26 4.94
CA MET A 274 -23.89 -0.75 4.07
C MET A 274 -22.81 -1.54 4.81
N SER A 275 -22.72 -2.85 4.54
CA SER A 275 -21.61 -3.70 4.96
C SER A 275 -20.30 -3.35 4.24
N ASP A 276 -19.16 -3.86 4.73
CA ASP A 276 -17.87 -3.67 4.06
C ASP A 276 -17.85 -4.29 2.66
N GLU A 277 -18.50 -5.43 2.48
CA GLU A 277 -18.66 -6.08 1.18
C GLU A 277 -19.47 -5.22 0.22
N GLN A 278 -20.60 -4.68 0.68
CA GLN A 278 -21.43 -3.76 -0.12
C GLN A 278 -20.69 -2.49 -0.49
N LEU A 279 -19.88 -1.93 0.43
CA LEU A 279 -19.05 -0.75 0.11
C LEU A 279 -17.93 -1.07 -0.89
N SER A 280 -17.40 -2.31 -0.87
CA SER A 280 -16.44 -2.75 -1.88
C SER A 280 -17.08 -2.78 -3.27
N LEU A 281 -18.22 -3.42 -3.39
CA LEU A 281 -18.99 -3.47 -4.63
C LEU A 281 -19.42 -2.07 -5.09
N PHE A 282 -19.76 -1.18 -4.15
CA PHE A 282 -20.12 0.19 -4.45
C PHE A 282 -18.93 0.98 -4.99
N ALA A 283 -17.74 0.83 -4.43
CA ALA A 283 -16.52 1.46 -4.95
C ALA A 283 -16.18 0.98 -6.38
N ASP A 284 -16.38 -0.31 -6.68
CA ASP A 284 -16.23 -0.83 -8.04
C ASP A 284 -17.28 -0.28 -9.01
N ALA A 285 -18.52 -0.08 -8.54
CA ALA A 285 -19.55 0.56 -9.34
C ALA A 285 -19.21 2.04 -9.63
N ILE A 286 -18.70 2.79 -8.65
CA ILE A 286 -18.21 4.16 -8.81
C ILE A 286 -17.10 4.21 -9.86
N LYS A 287 -16.12 3.30 -9.79
CA LYS A 287 -15.05 3.18 -10.79
C LYS A 287 -15.61 3.09 -12.21
N SER A 288 -16.67 2.32 -12.41
CA SER A 288 -17.30 2.13 -13.71
C SER A 288 -18.04 3.41 -14.17
N VAL A 289 -18.73 4.07 -13.26
CA VAL A 289 -19.48 5.32 -13.52
C VAL A 289 -18.53 6.48 -13.82
N GLU A 290 -17.37 6.56 -13.13
CA GLU A 290 -16.32 7.54 -13.36
C GLU A 290 -15.52 7.28 -14.67
N GLY A 291 -15.99 6.36 -15.50
CA GLY A 291 -15.44 6.12 -16.83
C GLY A 291 -14.03 5.55 -16.80
N TRP A 292 -13.74 4.61 -15.89
CA TRP A 292 -12.46 3.89 -15.88
C TRP A 292 -12.15 3.32 -17.25
N LYS A 293 -11.12 3.87 -17.90
CA LYS A 293 -10.67 3.43 -19.23
C LYS A 293 -9.16 3.30 -19.21
N GLU A 294 -8.69 2.10 -19.47
CA GLU A 294 -7.26 1.83 -19.59
C GLU A 294 -6.68 2.49 -20.85
N GLY A 295 -5.47 2.99 -20.69
CA GLY A 295 -4.70 3.58 -21.77
C GLY A 295 -3.50 2.71 -22.14
N THR A 296 -2.35 3.36 -22.34
CA THR A 296 -1.10 2.69 -22.70
C THR A 296 -0.15 2.74 -21.49
N THR A 297 0.46 1.59 -21.20
CA THR A 297 1.50 1.44 -20.18
C THR A 297 2.83 1.16 -20.85
N TYR A 298 3.85 1.90 -20.45
CA TYR A 298 5.26 1.72 -20.86
C TYR A 298 6.09 1.32 -19.63
N ARG A 299 7.25 0.70 -19.84
CA ARG A 299 8.26 0.63 -18.79
C ARG A 299 8.81 2.02 -18.48
N ARG A 300 9.15 2.29 -17.23
CA ARG A 300 9.92 3.48 -16.87
C ARG A 300 11.26 3.46 -17.62
N GLY A 301 11.63 4.59 -18.25
CA GLY A 301 12.84 4.67 -19.08
C GLY A 301 12.70 4.14 -20.51
N ASP A 302 11.51 3.73 -20.95
CA ASP A 302 11.27 3.25 -22.32
C ASP A 302 11.71 4.29 -23.36
N PRO A 303 12.55 3.93 -24.36
CA PRO A 303 13.03 4.87 -25.37
C PRO A 303 11.93 5.44 -26.26
N GLY A 304 10.77 4.80 -26.34
CA GLY A 304 9.60 5.29 -27.08
C GLY A 304 8.83 6.42 -26.36
N LEU A 305 9.18 6.73 -25.10
CA LEU A 305 8.58 7.83 -24.35
C LEU A 305 9.28 9.17 -24.68
N PRO A 306 8.54 10.31 -24.61
CA PRO A 306 9.16 11.65 -24.62
C PRO A 306 10.22 11.79 -23.51
N ALA A 307 11.20 12.66 -23.71
CA ALA A 307 12.32 12.82 -22.76
C ALA A 307 11.85 13.16 -21.35
N GLU A 308 10.83 14.01 -21.21
CA GLU A 308 10.21 14.43 -19.94
C GLU A 308 9.50 13.28 -19.22
N ALA A 309 8.95 12.32 -19.96
CA ALA A 309 8.25 11.14 -19.43
C ALA A 309 9.17 9.92 -19.27
N ARG A 310 10.44 10.02 -19.66
CA ARG A 310 11.42 8.91 -19.61
C ARG A 310 12.22 8.86 -18.32
N ARG A 311 12.31 9.93 -17.57
CA ARG A 311 13.10 10.12 -16.34
C ARG A 311 12.56 9.32 -15.11
#